data_ce916ba75649df583687e4a6e1e5b1fa
#
_entry.id   ce916ba75649df583687e4a6e1e5b1fa
#
_cell.length_a   1.000
_cell.length_b   1.000
_cell.length_c   1.000
_cell.angle_alpha   90.00
_cell.angle_beta   90.00
_cell.angle_gamma   90.00
#
_symmetry.space_group_name_H-M   'P 1'
#
loop_
_entity.id
_entity.type
_entity.pdbx_description
1 polymer ?
#
loop_
_entity_poly.entity_id
_entity_poly.type
_entity_poly.pdbx_seq_one_letter_code
_entity_poly.pdbx_strand_id
1 'polypeptide(L)'
;RLLQVGDRTGLAITSALRDDFESGSGTAFPKSPLTELREIENGWLARCGEHQIEASAVVLAAGGRCFREAKERGELSTNHPGATGEVTQFALALGAESRDLDALQYHPNGGAWPETMQGYSIPETTRAYGAVLLNADGEEFTDSLGPRDEVSQAIFDEVEKGKGVETEDGRPAVYLDTTRIAEADAAVSLPYMLRRYRAGGIDPLSERILTYPVLHYQNGGL
;
A
#
# COMPACT_ATOMS: atom_id res chain seq x y z
N ARG A 1 4.78 12.53 18.72
CA ARG A 1 3.50 13.02 18.20
C ARG A 1 3.61 13.03 16.67
N LEU A 2 2.75 12.28 15.99
CA LEU A 2 2.71 12.28 14.53
C LEU A 2 1.83 13.44 14.03
N LEU A 3 2.28 14.08 12.96
CA LEU A 3 1.47 15.05 12.22
C LEU A 3 0.68 14.30 11.14
N GLN A 4 -0.58 14.65 10.97
CA GLN A 4 -1.46 14.01 9.99
C GLN A 4 -2.45 15.01 9.39
N VAL A 5 -2.95 14.68 8.21
CA VAL A 5 -4.04 15.38 7.52
C VAL A 5 -5.17 14.35 7.32
N GLY A 6 -5.92 14.07 8.40
CA GLY A 6 -6.90 12.99 8.43
C GLY A 6 -6.27 11.67 7.98
N ASP A 7 -6.95 10.96 7.08
CA ASP A 7 -6.49 9.72 6.44
C ASP A 7 -5.86 9.92 5.05
N ARG A 8 -5.42 11.15 4.72
CA ARG A 8 -4.86 11.54 3.42
C ARG A 8 -3.53 12.27 3.50
N THR A 9 -2.75 12.00 4.52
CA THR A 9 -1.43 12.65 4.74
C THR A 9 -0.49 12.48 3.55
N GLY A 10 -0.41 11.29 2.97
CA GLY A 10 0.42 11.02 1.79
C GLY A 10 0.03 11.90 0.59
N LEU A 11 -1.26 12.06 0.32
CA LEU A 11 -1.72 12.94 -0.76
C LEU A 11 -1.37 14.41 -0.49
N ALA A 12 -1.50 14.87 0.75
CA ALA A 12 -1.16 16.26 1.10
C ALA A 12 0.34 16.54 0.87
N ILE A 13 1.20 15.61 1.30
CA ILE A 13 2.66 15.71 1.11
C ILE A 13 3.01 15.69 -0.38
N THR A 14 2.52 14.71 -1.13
CA THR A 14 2.85 14.56 -2.55
C THR A 14 2.32 15.73 -3.39
N SER A 15 1.14 16.29 -3.05
CA SER A 15 0.62 17.46 -3.72
C SER A 15 1.50 18.69 -3.49
N ALA A 16 1.90 18.95 -2.24
CA ALA A 16 2.78 20.06 -1.92
C ALA A 16 4.15 19.95 -2.63
N LEU A 17 4.74 18.76 -2.64
CA LEU A 17 6.01 18.52 -3.33
C LEU A 17 5.90 18.65 -4.85
N ARG A 18 4.78 18.22 -5.42
CA ARG A 18 4.51 18.40 -6.85
C ARG A 18 4.39 19.89 -7.19
N ASP A 19 3.60 20.64 -6.43
CA ASP A 19 3.38 22.06 -6.66
C ASP A 19 4.68 22.86 -6.55
N ASP A 20 5.57 22.49 -5.61
CA ASP A 20 6.92 23.06 -5.46
C ASP A 20 7.79 22.72 -6.67
N PHE A 21 7.80 21.46 -7.13
CA PHE A 21 8.53 21.04 -8.32
C PHE A 21 8.04 21.77 -9.59
N GLU A 22 6.72 21.88 -9.79
CA GLU A 22 6.11 22.55 -10.96
C GLU A 22 6.37 24.06 -10.96
N SER A 23 6.53 24.67 -9.78
CA SER A 23 6.91 26.10 -9.65
C SER A 23 8.40 26.35 -9.85
N GLY A 24 9.23 25.33 -9.81
CA GLY A 24 10.68 25.38 -9.98
C GLY A 24 11.13 25.24 -11.43
N SER A 25 12.42 25.00 -11.61
CA SER A 25 13.06 24.80 -12.93
C SER A 25 13.12 23.31 -13.35
N GLY A 26 12.50 22.41 -12.61
CA GLY A 26 12.52 21.00 -12.89
C GLY A 26 11.76 20.62 -14.17
N THR A 27 12.22 19.61 -14.88
CA THR A 27 11.53 19.06 -16.04
C THR A 27 11.00 17.66 -15.71
N ALA A 28 9.70 17.44 -15.88
CA ALA A 28 9.07 16.14 -15.71
C ALA A 28 8.89 15.44 -17.05
N PHE A 29 9.16 14.14 -17.06
CA PHE A 29 8.90 13.26 -18.21
C PHE A 29 7.87 12.20 -17.80
N PRO A 30 6.57 12.52 -17.74
CA PRO A 30 5.53 11.59 -17.34
C PRO A 30 5.39 10.46 -18.35
N LYS A 31 5.04 9.25 -17.87
CA LYS A 31 4.86 8.05 -18.69
C LYS A 31 6.11 7.63 -19.47
N SER A 32 7.28 8.02 -19.01
CA SER A 32 8.57 7.71 -19.64
C SER A 32 9.35 6.74 -18.74
N PRO A 33 9.14 5.42 -18.90
CA PRO A 33 9.84 4.42 -18.11
C PRO A 33 11.33 4.47 -18.39
N LEU A 34 12.15 4.24 -17.35
CA LEU A 34 13.59 4.05 -17.50
C LEU A 34 13.83 2.71 -18.22
N THR A 35 14.53 2.75 -19.36
CA THR A 35 14.84 1.58 -20.19
C THR A 35 16.34 1.30 -20.28
N GLU A 36 17.19 2.28 -20.01
CA GLU A 36 18.64 2.14 -19.95
C GLU A 36 19.21 3.11 -18.92
N LEU A 37 20.19 2.66 -18.16
CA LEU A 37 21.01 3.50 -17.30
C LEU A 37 22.45 3.01 -17.40
N ARG A 38 23.39 3.88 -17.75
CA ARG A 38 24.80 3.55 -17.82
C ARG A 38 25.69 4.73 -17.48
N GLU A 39 26.86 4.43 -17.00
CA GLU A 39 27.92 5.43 -16.76
C GLU A 39 28.51 5.92 -18.10
N ILE A 40 28.85 7.19 -18.15
CA ILE A 40 29.57 7.86 -19.24
C ILE A 40 30.74 8.65 -18.65
N GLU A 41 31.62 9.19 -19.49
CA GLU A 41 32.87 9.84 -19.07
C GLU A 41 32.67 10.92 -17.98
N ASN A 42 31.57 11.69 -18.05
CA ASN A 42 31.29 12.79 -17.12
C ASN A 42 29.94 12.66 -16.41
N GLY A 43 29.52 11.45 -16.08
CA GLY A 43 28.25 11.22 -15.37
C GLY A 43 27.48 10.01 -15.88
N TRP A 44 26.21 10.20 -16.13
CA TRP A 44 25.27 9.14 -16.43
C TRP A 44 24.45 9.42 -17.66
N LEU A 45 24.16 8.40 -18.44
CA LEU A 45 23.17 8.42 -19.50
C LEU A 45 21.98 7.58 -19.07
N ALA A 46 20.79 8.20 -19.06
CA ALA A 46 19.52 7.54 -18.86
C ALA A 46 18.64 7.63 -20.12
N ARG A 47 18.00 6.52 -20.50
CA ARG A 47 16.93 6.52 -21.50
C ARG A 47 15.59 6.34 -20.80
N CYS A 48 14.69 7.29 -21.03
CA CYS A 48 13.36 7.30 -20.41
C CYS A 48 12.32 7.48 -21.53
N GLY A 49 11.71 6.37 -21.98
CA GLY A 49 10.86 6.39 -23.17
C GLY A 49 11.66 6.82 -24.41
N GLU A 50 11.23 7.92 -25.05
CA GLU A 50 11.91 8.50 -26.22
C GLU A 50 13.02 9.49 -25.84
N HIS A 51 13.18 9.81 -24.55
CA HIS A 51 14.11 10.80 -24.07
C HIS A 51 15.47 10.17 -23.74
N GLN A 52 16.54 10.83 -24.13
CA GLN A 52 17.89 10.55 -23.70
C GLN A 52 18.36 11.70 -22.82
N ILE A 53 18.76 11.41 -21.60
CA ILE A 53 19.12 12.40 -20.58
C ILE A 53 20.54 12.10 -20.11
N GLU A 54 21.40 13.10 -20.19
CA GLU A 54 22.72 13.07 -19.57
C GLU A 54 22.69 13.88 -18.27
N ALA A 55 23.24 13.32 -17.20
CA ALA A 55 23.21 13.92 -15.89
C ALA A 55 24.51 13.63 -15.12
N SER A 56 24.96 14.57 -14.28
CA SER A 56 26.11 14.37 -13.41
C SER A 56 25.83 13.36 -12.28
N ALA A 57 24.57 13.21 -11.88
CA ALA A 57 24.16 12.26 -10.86
C ALA A 57 22.73 11.77 -11.14
N VAL A 58 22.40 10.58 -10.64
CA VAL A 58 21.06 9.97 -10.74
C VAL A 58 20.61 9.54 -9.37
N VAL A 59 19.35 9.84 -9.03
CA VAL A 59 18.68 9.34 -7.82
C VAL A 59 17.59 8.34 -8.23
N LEU A 60 17.71 7.11 -7.77
CA LEU A 60 16.75 6.05 -8.00
C LEU A 60 15.75 6.01 -6.83
N ALA A 61 14.50 6.41 -7.07
CA ALA A 61 13.45 6.52 -6.06
C ALA A 61 12.09 5.98 -6.55
N ALA A 62 12.12 4.86 -7.30
CA ALA A 62 10.94 4.32 -7.99
C ALA A 62 10.14 3.30 -7.15
N GLY A 63 10.43 3.15 -5.87
CA GLY A 63 9.76 2.20 -4.99
C GLY A 63 10.18 0.74 -5.23
N GLY A 64 9.43 -0.17 -4.63
CA GLY A 64 9.70 -1.60 -4.65
C GLY A 64 8.86 -2.37 -5.66
N ARG A 65 8.78 -3.71 -5.47
CA ARG A 65 8.16 -4.67 -6.40
C ARG A 65 6.85 -5.30 -5.90
N CYS A 66 6.27 -4.82 -4.80
CA CYS A 66 5.11 -5.50 -4.18
C CYS A 66 3.92 -5.66 -5.11
N PHE A 67 3.66 -4.73 -6.03
CA PHE A 67 2.58 -4.91 -6.99
C PHE A 67 2.84 -6.07 -7.95
N ARG A 68 4.04 -6.16 -8.50
CA ARG A 68 4.42 -7.28 -9.40
C ARG A 68 4.33 -8.61 -8.67
N GLU A 69 4.89 -8.69 -7.48
CA GLU A 69 4.91 -9.88 -6.64
C GLU A 69 3.48 -10.35 -6.31
N ALA A 70 2.60 -9.43 -5.91
CA ALA A 70 1.20 -9.74 -5.63
C ALA A 70 0.49 -10.28 -6.88
N LYS A 71 0.72 -9.65 -8.03
CA LYS A 71 0.13 -10.11 -9.30
C LYS A 71 0.59 -11.52 -9.67
N GLU A 72 1.87 -11.83 -9.49
CA GLU A 72 2.43 -13.16 -9.77
C GLU A 72 1.86 -14.23 -8.83
N ARG A 73 1.51 -13.88 -7.58
CA ARG A 73 0.89 -14.75 -6.58
C ARG A 73 -0.64 -14.82 -6.66
N GLY A 74 -1.28 -13.99 -7.48
CA GLY A 74 -2.74 -13.87 -7.51
C GLY A 74 -3.32 -13.14 -6.29
N GLU A 75 -2.49 -12.36 -5.59
CA GLU A 75 -2.83 -11.60 -4.40
C GLU A 75 -3.15 -10.12 -4.73
N LEU A 76 -3.68 -9.41 -3.74
CA LEU A 76 -3.89 -7.97 -3.83
C LEU A 76 -2.67 -7.20 -3.29
N SER A 77 -2.47 -5.98 -3.79
CA SER A 77 -1.47 -5.04 -3.30
C SER A 77 -2.05 -3.66 -3.14
N THR A 78 -1.54 -2.92 -2.16
CA THR A 78 -1.84 -1.49 -1.99
C THR A 78 -1.01 -0.61 -2.93
N ASN A 79 -0.03 -1.19 -3.63
CA ASN A 79 0.90 -0.44 -4.47
C ASN A 79 0.30 -0.10 -5.83
N HIS A 80 0.77 1.01 -6.41
CA HIS A 80 0.40 1.39 -7.77
C HIS A 80 0.88 0.33 -8.78
N PRO A 81 0.09 0.01 -9.84
CA PRO A 81 0.47 -0.97 -10.86
C PRO A 81 1.82 -0.72 -11.54
N GLY A 82 2.29 0.51 -11.56
CA GLY A 82 3.63 0.86 -12.08
C GLY A 82 4.78 0.61 -11.11
N ALA A 83 4.52 0.17 -9.87
CA ALA A 83 5.57 -0.18 -8.89
C ALA A 83 6.02 -1.64 -9.11
N THR A 84 6.83 -1.87 -10.11
CA THR A 84 7.21 -3.19 -10.63
C THR A 84 8.66 -3.57 -10.27
N GLY A 85 9.45 -2.64 -9.70
CA GLY A 85 10.80 -2.89 -9.19
C GLY A 85 11.89 -2.99 -10.26
N GLU A 86 11.64 -2.59 -11.51
CA GLU A 86 12.65 -2.64 -12.57
C GLU A 86 13.86 -1.77 -12.28
N VAL A 87 13.66 -0.61 -11.66
CA VAL A 87 14.75 0.33 -11.34
C VAL A 87 15.79 -0.31 -10.42
N THR A 88 15.38 -1.16 -9.50
CA THR A 88 16.29 -1.96 -8.67
C THR A 88 17.20 -2.86 -9.53
N GLN A 89 16.69 -3.42 -10.63
CA GLN A 89 17.49 -4.28 -11.51
C GLN A 89 18.58 -3.49 -12.25
N PHE A 90 18.30 -2.26 -12.67
CA PHE A 90 19.33 -1.38 -13.26
C PHE A 90 20.44 -1.08 -12.25
N ALA A 91 20.11 -0.76 -11.01
CA ALA A 91 21.08 -0.49 -9.96
C ALA A 91 21.96 -1.73 -9.67
N LEU A 92 21.37 -2.92 -9.55
CA LEU A 92 22.10 -4.17 -9.33
C LEU A 92 23.04 -4.49 -10.50
N ALA A 93 22.59 -4.29 -11.74
CA ALA A 93 23.42 -4.48 -12.93
C ALA A 93 24.60 -3.52 -12.99
N LEU A 94 24.52 -2.36 -12.32
CA LEU A 94 25.60 -1.38 -12.18
C LEU A 94 26.47 -1.61 -10.93
N GLY A 95 26.25 -2.71 -10.20
CA GLY A 95 27.04 -3.08 -9.04
C GLY A 95 26.61 -2.46 -7.72
N ALA A 96 25.39 -1.93 -7.62
CA ALA A 96 24.86 -1.45 -6.36
C ALA A 96 24.68 -2.60 -5.37
N GLU A 97 25.01 -2.35 -4.11
CA GLU A 97 24.73 -3.28 -3.03
C GLU A 97 23.24 -3.29 -2.69
N SER A 98 22.75 -4.45 -2.28
CA SER A 98 21.36 -4.58 -1.86
C SER A 98 21.24 -5.34 -0.55
N ARG A 99 20.17 -5.08 0.18
CA ARG A 99 19.87 -5.75 1.44
C ARG A 99 18.39 -6.13 1.51
N ASP A 100 18.15 -7.34 1.96
CA ASP A 100 16.81 -7.85 2.32
C ASP A 100 15.75 -7.65 1.21
N LEU A 101 16.12 -7.83 -0.07
CA LEU A 101 15.21 -7.62 -1.20
C LEU A 101 13.95 -8.50 -1.15
N ASP A 102 14.01 -9.63 -0.46
CA ASP A 102 12.89 -10.57 -0.31
C ASP A 102 12.02 -10.28 0.92
N ALA A 103 12.38 -9.28 1.73
CA ALA A 103 11.61 -8.87 2.89
C ALA A 103 10.38 -8.06 2.46
N LEU A 104 9.29 -8.76 2.16
CA LEU A 104 8.01 -8.17 1.82
C LEU A 104 7.10 -8.14 3.05
N GLN A 105 6.40 -7.03 3.26
CA GLN A 105 5.48 -6.85 4.37
C GLN A 105 4.04 -6.88 3.88
N TYR A 106 3.20 -7.65 4.54
CA TYR A 106 1.76 -7.57 4.42
C TYR A 106 1.21 -6.45 5.30
N HIS A 107 0.17 -5.79 4.81
CA HIS A 107 -0.69 -4.93 5.62
C HIS A 107 -1.95 -5.71 5.98
N PRO A 108 -2.27 -5.92 7.26
CA PRO A 108 -3.40 -6.73 7.66
C PRO A 108 -4.76 -6.15 7.23
N ASN A 109 -4.84 -4.82 7.08
CA ASN A 109 -6.06 -4.13 6.74
C ASN A 109 -6.14 -3.78 5.24
N GLY A 110 -6.05 -4.75 4.37
CA GLY A 110 -6.42 -4.58 2.96
C GLY A 110 -7.93 -4.68 2.79
N GLY A 111 -8.55 -3.76 2.04
CA GLY A 111 -9.96 -3.88 1.67
C GLY A 111 -10.17 -5.15 0.85
N ALA A 112 -11.06 -6.04 1.30
CA ALA A 112 -11.39 -7.27 0.59
C ALA A 112 -12.70 -7.14 -0.21
N TRP A 113 -13.65 -6.37 0.28
CA TRP A 113 -14.96 -6.13 -0.33
C TRP A 113 -15.52 -4.75 0.08
N PRO A 114 -16.33 -4.07 -0.74
CA PRO A 114 -16.75 -4.42 -2.11
C PRO A 114 -15.58 -4.37 -3.12
N GLU A 115 -15.80 -4.80 -4.37
CA GLU A 115 -14.77 -4.85 -5.43
C GLU A 115 -14.00 -3.53 -5.57
N THR A 116 -14.71 -2.39 -5.45
CA THR A 116 -14.11 -1.04 -5.47
C THR A 116 -13.13 -0.74 -4.33
N MET A 117 -13.14 -1.58 -3.30
CA MET A 117 -12.27 -1.50 -2.13
C MET A 117 -11.14 -2.52 -2.15
N GLN A 118 -11.12 -3.45 -3.11
CA GLN A 118 -10.06 -4.46 -3.20
C GLN A 118 -8.68 -3.82 -3.34
N GLY A 119 -7.75 -4.21 -2.47
CA GLY A 119 -6.41 -3.65 -2.40
C GLY A 119 -6.33 -2.25 -1.79
N TYR A 120 -7.45 -1.67 -1.36
CA TYR A 120 -7.41 -0.41 -0.62
C TYR A 120 -6.73 -0.59 0.73
N SER A 121 -5.74 0.28 1.02
CA SER A 121 -5.13 0.33 2.35
C SER A 121 -6.10 1.00 3.33
N ILE A 122 -6.84 0.19 4.09
CA ILE A 122 -7.64 0.72 5.20
C ILE A 122 -6.68 1.30 6.24
N PRO A 123 -6.85 2.57 6.66
CA PRO A 123 -5.92 3.21 7.58
C PRO A 123 -5.71 2.40 8.86
N GLU A 124 -4.47 2.23 9.29
CA GLU A 124 -4.13 1.53 10.53
C GLU A 124 -4.75 2.20 11.76
N THR A 125 -4.94 3.51 11.69
CA THR A 125 -5.66 4.30 12.70
C THR A 125 -7.08 3.80 12.96
N THR A 126 -7.71 3.09 12.01
CA THR A 126 -9.02 2.44 12.20
C THR A 126 -9.02 1.53 13.43
N ARG A 127 -7.98 0.70 13.58
CA ARG A 127 -7.82 -0.18 14.76
C ARG A 127 -7.47 0.62 16.02
N ALA A 128 -6.67 1.67 15.89
CA ALA A 128 -6.34 2.56 17.01
C ALA A 128 -7.56 3.33 17.57
N TYR A 129 -8.61 3.50 16.75
CA TYR A 129 -9.89 4.09 17.18
C TYR A 129 -10.92 3.06 17.64
N GLY A 130 -10.52 1.81 17.81
CA GLY A 130 -11.34 0.77 18.46
C GLY A 130 -11.91 -0.30 17.54
N ALA A 131 -11.63 -0.28 16.24
CA ALA A 131 -12.00 -1.39 15.39
C ALA A 131 -11.21 -2.65 15.76
N VAL A 132 -11.87 -3.81 15.73
CA VAL A 132 -11.28 -5.11 16.06
C VAL A 132 -11.48 -6.10 14.94
N LEU A 133 -10.56 -7.08 14.85
CA LEU A 133 -10.64 -8.17 13.90
C LEU A 133 -11.47 -9.33 14.49
N LEU A 134 -12.46 -9.79 13.72
CA LEU A 134 -13.33 -10.87 14.11
C LEU A 134 -13.34 -11.95 13.04
N ASN A 135 -13.42 -13.21 13.48
CA ASN A 135 -13.60 -14.37 12.61
C ASN A 135 -15.10 -14.53 12.19
N ALA A 136 -15.41 -15.60 11.46
CA ALA A 136 -16.78 -15.91 11.02
C ALA A 136 -17.77 -16.11 12.18
N ASP A 137 -17.28 -16.60 13.33
CA ASP A 137 -18.07 -16.79 14.55
C ASP A 137 -18.31 -15.49 15.32
N GLY A 138 -17.66 -14.39 14.90
CA GLY A 138 -17.72 -13.07 15.57
C GLY A 138 -16.80 -12.98 16.79
N GLU A 139 -15.81 -13.83 16.91
CA GLU A 139 -14.84 -13.86 17.98
C GLU A 139 -13.59 -13.07 17.61
N GLU A 140 -13.03 -12.31 18.57
CA GLU A 140 -11.70 -11.70 18.44
C GLU A 140 -10.63 -12.79 18.54
N PHE A 141 -9.77 -12.91 17.53
CA PHE A 141 -8.78 -13.99 17.43
C PHE A 141 -7.33 -13.52 17.56
N THR A 142 -7.10 -12.21 17.60
CA THR A 142 -5.77 -11.61 17.73
C THR A 142 -5.86 -10.24 18.42
N ASP A 143 -4.73 -9.78 18.97
CA ASP A 143 -4.60 -8.36 19.37
C ASP A 143 -4.58 -7.48 18.12
N SER A 144 -5.69 -6.79 17.89
CA SER A 144 -5.85 -5.91 16.73
C SER A 144 -4.85 -4.74 16.69
N LEU A 145 -4.14 -4.44 17.78
CA LEU A 145 -3.09 -3.41 17.84
C LEU A 145 -1.67 -3.99 17.75
N GLY A 146 -1.54 -5.29 17.61
CA GLY A 146 -0.27 -5.98 17.46
C GLY A 146 0.52 -5.59 16.21
N PRO A 147 1.78 -6.04 16.11
CA PRO A 147 2.63 -5.86 14.94
C PRO A 147 1.96 -6.38 13.65
N ARG A 148 2.24 -5.72 12.52
CA ARG A 148 1.56 -6.06 11.24
C ARG A 148 1.78 -7.49 10.79
N ASP A 149 2.97 -8.02 10.98
CA ASP A 149 3.33 -9.39 10.63
C ASP A 149 2.57 -10.39 11.47
N GLU A 150 2.51 -10.18 12.80
CA GLU A 150 1.75 -11.03 13.72
C GLU A 150 0.24 -11.01 13.41
N VAL A 151 -0.32 -9.82 13.20
CA VAL A 151 -1.74 -9.67 12.86
C VAL A 151 -2.06 -10.27 11.48
N SER A 152 -1.19 -10.09 10.49
CA SER A 152 -1.39 -10.69 9.17
C SER A 152 -1.32 -12.21 9.23
N GLN A 153 -0.36 -12.75 9.98
CA GLN A 153 -0.23 -14.20 10.16
C GLN A 153 -1.46 -14.77 10.88
N ALA A 154 -1.94 -14.10 11.93
CA ALA A 154 -3.16 -14.53 12.63
C ALA A 154 -4.38 -14.57 11.71
N ILE A 155 -4.52 -13.64 10.75
CA ILE A 155 -5.60 -13.66 9.75
C ILE A 155 -5.44 -14.87 8.81
N PHE A 156 -4.22 -15.13 8.31
CA PHE A 156 -3.96 -16.29 7.46
C PHE A 156 -4.30 -17.60 8.19
N ASP A 157 -3.84 -17.73 9.43
CA ASP A 157 -4.08 -18.92 10.25
C ASP A 157 -5.59 -19.14 10.52
N GLU A 158 -6.35 -18.06 10.75
CA GLU A 158 -7.77 -18.14 11.04
C GLU A 158 -8.58 -18.54 9.80
N VAL A 159 -8.18 -18.07 8.63
CA VAL A 159 -8.77 -18.50 7.35
C VAL A 159 -8.41 -19.95 7.04
N GLU A 160 -7.17 -20.39 7.28
CA GLU A 160 -6.74 -21.76 7.06
C GLU A 160 -7.49 -22.75 7.97
N LYS A 161 -7.83 -22.35 9.19
CA LYS A 161 -8.71 -23.13 10.10
C LYS A 161 -10.18 -23.21 9.65
N GLY A 162 -10.55 -22.55 8.57
CA GLY A 162 -11.93 -22.47 8.09
C GLY A 162 -12.82 -21.52 8.89
N LYS A 163 -12.24 -20.63 9.69
CA LYS A 163 -12.94 -19.62 10.48
C LYS A 163 -12.94 -18.22 9.83
N GLY A 164 -12.43 -18.10 8.61
CA GLY A 164 -12.60 -16.92 7.77
C GLY A 164 -13.99 -16.80 7.20
N VAL A 165 -14.26 -15.70 6.52
CA VAL A 165 -15.47 -15.48 5.71
C VAL A 165 -15.06 -15.37 4.25
N GLU A 166 -15.98 -15.61 3.34
CA GLU A 166 -15.77 -15.39 1.91
C GLU A 166 -16.47 -14.11 1.46
N THR A 167 -15.81 -13.39 0.58
CA THR A 167 -16.42 -12.28 -0.17
C THR A 167 -17.37 -12.83 -1.23
N GLU A 168 -18.23 -11.99 -1.81
CA GLU A 168 -19.15 -12.42 -2.88
C GLU A 168 -18.44 -12.99 -4.11
N ASP A 169 -17.17 -12.60 -4.36
CA ASP A 169 -16.34 -13.14 -5.43
C ASP A 169 -15.48 -14.35 -5.00
N GLY A 170 -15.74 -14.91 -3.81
CA GLY A 170 -15.12 -16.14 -3.31
C GLY A 170 -13.68 -15.94 -2.76
N ARG A 171 -13.27 -14.71 -2.45
CA ARG A 171 -11.97 -14.46 -1.82
C ARG A 171 -12.06 -14.63 -0.31
N PRO A 172 -10.96 -15.09 0.32
CA PRO A 172 -10.92 -15.18 1.78
C PRO A 172 -10.90 -13.78 2.41
N ALA A 173 -11.54 -13.65 3.57
CA ALA A 173 -11.55 -12.44 4.36
C ALA A 173 -11.82 -12.74 5.85
N VAL A 174 -11.68 -11.71 6.67
CA VAL A 174 -12.19 -11.66 8.05
C VAL A 174 -12.97 -10.36 8.23
N TYR A 175 -13.75 -10.25 9.28
CA TYR A 175 -14.40 -8.98 9.61
C TYR A 175 -13.43 -8.01 10.28
N LEU A 176 -13.51 -6.74 9.88
CA LEU A 176 -13.02 -5.61 10.66
C LEU A 176 -14.25 -4.88 11.20
N ASP A 177 -14.49 -4.99 12.51
CA ASP A 177 -15.64 -4.39 13.18
C ASP A 177 -15.36 -2.90 13.46
N THR A 178 -15.70 -2.08 12.50
CA THR A 178 -15.58 -0.62 12.56
C THR A 178 -16.75 0.07 13.22
N THR A 179 -17.82 -0.66 13.55
CA THR A 179 -19.02 -0.13 14.23
C THR A 179 -18.72 0.31 15.67
N ARG A 180 -17.58 -0.13 16.22
CA ARG A 180 -17.09 0.26 17.55
C ARG A 180 -16.43 1.64 17.58
N ILE A 181 -16.15 2.25 16.42
CA ILE A 181 -15.52 3.56 16.33
C ILE A 181 -16.57 4.65 16.62
N ALA A 182 -16.26 5.58 17.50
CA ALA A 182 -17.14 6.71 17.74
C ALA A 182 -17.28 7.57 16.47
N GLU A 183 -18.51 7.95 16.12
CA GLU A 183 -18.80 8.72 14.89
C GLU A 183 -17.98 10.01 14.79
N ALA A 184 -17.81 10.72 15.91
CA ALA A 184 -17.02 11.94 15.98
C ALA A 184 -15.55 11.71 15.61
N ASP A 185 -14.94 10.60 16.08
CA ASP A 185 -13.57 10.24 15.79
C ASP A 185 -13.42 9.80 14.31
N ALA A 186 -14.37 9.00 13.83
CA ALA A 186 -14.38 8.54 12.44
C ALA A 186 -14.53 9.70 11.44
N ALA A 187 -15.39 10.66 11.74
CA ALA A 187 -15.61 11.84 10.89
C ALA A 187 -14.36 12.72 10.74
N VAL A 188 -13.53 12.81 11.78
CA VAL A 188 -12.29 13.61 11.77
C VAL A 188 -11.10 12.83 11.22
N SER A 189 -10.96 11.56 11.60
CA SER A 189 -9.74 10.78 11.36
C SER A 189 -9.81 9.87 10.14
N LEU A 190 -11.02 9.49 9.69
CA LEU A 190 -11.26 8.50 8.62
C LEU A 190 -12.23 8.99 7.52
N PRO A 191 -12.31 10.30 7.21
CA PRO A 191 -13.35 10.84 6.32
C PRO A 191 -13.25 10.29 4.89
N TYR A 192 -12.06 9.98 4.41
CA TYR A 192 -11.85 9.43 3.07
C TYR A 192 -12.26 7.95 3.00
N MET A 193 -11.89 7.16 4.00
CA MET A 193 -12.30 5.76 4.12
C MET A 193 -13.83 5.64 4.16
N LEU A 194 -14.50 6.41 5.03
CA LEU A 194 -15.97 6.41 5.14
C LEU A 194 -16.62 6.74 3.80
N ARG A 195 -16.14 7.80 3.13
CA ARG A 195 -16.67 8.19 1.83
C ARG A 195 -16.54 7.09 0.78
N ARG A 196 -15.39 6.40 0.75
CA ARG A 196 -15.15 5.33 -0.21
C ARG A 196 -16.06 4.14 0.01
N TYR A 197 -16.18 3.66 1.23
CA TYR A 197 -17.06 2.53 1.56
C TYR A 197 -18.53 2.88 1.30
N ARG A 198 -18.98 4.06 1.69
CA ARG A 198 -20.35 4.53 1.41
C ARG A 198 -20.65 4.65 -0.08
N ALA A 199 -19.68 5.07 -0.90
CA ALA A 199 -19.81 5.04 -2.35
C ALA A 199 -19.91 3.62 -2.92
N GLY A 200 -19.38 2.63 -2.24
CA GLY A 200 -19.52 1.20 -2.54
C GLY A 200 -20.74 0.53 -1.91
N GLY A 201 -21.62 1.31 -1.28
CA GLY A 201 -22.87 0.82 -0.69
C GLY A 201 -22.76 0.28 0.73
N ILE A 202 -21.62 0.42 1.39
CA ILE A 202 -21.36 -0.05 2.77
C ILE A 202 -21.13 1.14 3.69
N ASP A 203 -21.85 1.20 4.83
CA ASP A 203 -21.54 2.18 5.88
C ASP A 203 -20.73 1.51 7.00
N PRO A 204 -19.41 1.81 7.09
CA PRO A 204 -18.54 1.21 8.10
C PRO A 204 -18.93 1.47 9.56
N LEU A 205 -19.78 2.47 9.81
CA LEU A 205 -20.24 2.78 11.17
C LEU A 205 -21.51 2.02 11.56
N SER A 206 -22.17 1.37 10.61
CA SER A 206 -23.39 0.57 10.87
C SER A 206 -23.22 -0.91 10.59
N GLU A 207 -22.19 -1.30 9.83
CA GLU A 207 -21.91 -2.69 9.49
C GLU A 207 -20.41 -2.99 9.47
N ARG A 208 -20.06 -4.25 9.70
CA ARG A 208 -18.67 -4.73 9.64
C ARG A 208 -18.19 -4.73 8.20
N ILE A 209 -16.93 -4.32 7.99
CA ILE A 209 -16.30 -4.39 6.67
C ILE A 209 -15.42 -5.63 6.56
N LEU A 210 -15.14 -6.06 5.33
CA LEU A 210 -14.27 -7.20 5.07
C LEU A 210 -12.85 -6.76 4.78
N THR A 211 -11.90 -7.42 5.43
CA THR A 211 -10.46 -7.17 5.29
C THR A 211 -9.69 -8.46 5.10
N TYR A 212 -8.55 -8.36 4.41
CA TYR A 212 -7.59 -9.45 4.24
C TYR A 212 -6.18 -8.86 4.09
N PRO A 213 -5.12 -9.58 4.50
CA PRO A 213 -3.75 -9.08 4.32
C PRO A 213 -3.41 -8.87 2.84
N VAL A 214 -2.77 -7.74 2.54
CA VAL A 214 -2.36 -7.35 1.19
C VAL A 214 -0.88 -7.01 1.16
N LEU A 215 -0.17 -7.32 0.07
CA LEU A 215 1.22 -6.94 -0.10
C LEU A 215 1.35 -5.41 -0.13
N HIS A 216 2.21 -4.87 0.73
CA HIS A 216 2.26 -3.45 1.05
C HIS A 216 3.63 -2.83 0.86
N TYR A 217 4.66 -3.34 1.53
CA TYR A 217 6.02 -2.81 1.46
C TYR A 217 7.03 -3.87 1.06
N GLN A 218 8.03 -3.43 0.29
CA GLN A 218 9.33 -4.08 0.27
C GLN A 218 10.21 -3.36 1.31
N ASN A 219 10.59 -4.07 2.37
CA ASN A 219 11.36 -3.48 3.48
C ASN A 219 12.86 -3.43 3.19
N GLY A 220 13.35 -4.27 2.28
CA GLY A 220 14.71 -4.21 1.76
C GLY A 220 14.84 -3.25 0.58
N GLY A 221 16.06 -3.05 0.12
CA GLY A 221 16.35 -2.14 -0.98
C GLY A 221 17.83 -2.11 -1.37
N LEU A 222 18.19 -1.02 -2.01
CA LEU A 222 19.55 -0.68 -2.44
C LEU A 222 20.26 0.12 -1.36
#